data_e29f95f16c4c1f70dffb5f3a9cd8d2d6
#
_entry.id   e29f95f16c4c1f70dffb5f3a9cd8d2d6
#
_cell.length_a   1.000
_cell.length_b   1.000
_cell.length_c   1.000
_cell.angle_alpha   90.00
_cell.angle_beta   90.00
_cell.angle_gamma   90.00
#
_symmetry.space_group_name_H-M   'P 1'
#
loop_
_entity.id
_entity.type
_entity.pdbx_description
1 polymer ?
#
loop_
_entity_poly.entity_id
_entity_poly.type
_entity_poly.pdbx_seq_one_letter_code
_entity_poly.pdbx_strand_id
1 'polypeptide(L)' 'MNHSSFSLTLEQQFQMRLIEESAQQMSREQMQEILVQIARQSMVKDNVIRELMKGCLI' A
#
# COMPACT_ATOMS: atom_id res chain seq x y z
N MET A 1 -3.31 5.84 -20.60
CA MET A 1 -3.80 4.96 -20.20
C MET A 1 -4.27 4.80 -18.79
N ASN A 2 -4.13 5.70 -17.97
CA ASN A 2 -4.55 5.52 -16.59
C ASN A 2 -5.99 5.86 -16.39
N HIS A 3 -6.67 4.99 -15.70
CA HIS A 3 -7.99 5.30 -15.19
C HIS A 3 -7.83 5.96 -13.84
N SER A 4 -8.70 6.89 -13.52
CA SER A 4 -8.60 7.63 -12.28
C SER A 4 -8.62 6.70 -11.06
N SER A 5 -9.33 5.58 -11.15
CA SER A 5 -9.41 4.65 -10.02
C SER A 5 -8.09 3.90 -9.79
N PHE A 6 -7.22 3.86 -10.79
CA PHE A 6 -5.93 3.19 -10.67
C PHE A 6 -4.77 4.17 -10.64
N SER A 7 -5.06 5.44 -10.84
CA SER A 7 -4.02 6.46 -10.83
C SER A 7 -3.75 6.92 -9.43
N LEU A 8 -2.47 7.16 -9.15
CA LEU A 8 -2.07 7.74 -7.87
C LEU A 8 -2.32 9.23 -7.90
N THR A 9 -2.72 9.78 -6.77
CA THR A 9 -2.80 11.22 -6.63
C THR A 9 -1.41 11.82 -6.70
N LEU A 10 -1.32 13.13 -6.86
CA LEU A 10 -0.03 13.80 -6.92
C LEU A 10 0.74 13.58 -5.61
N GLU A 11 0.05 13.64 -4.49
CA GLU A 11 0.67 13.41 -3.19
C GLU A 11 1.19 11.98 -3.08
N GLN A 12 0.43 11.02 -3.56
CA GLN A 12 0.86 9.63 -3.53
C GLN A 12 2.05 9.39 -4.45
N GLN A 13 2.08 10.04 -5.60
CA GLN A 13 3.23 9.95 -6.49
C GLN A 13 4.49 10.46 -5.82
N PHE A 14 4.37 11.56 -5.09
CA PHE A 14 5.49 12.11 -4.36
C PHE A 14 5.96 11.13 -3.27
N GLN A 15 5.02 10.54 -2.56
CA GLN A 15 5.35 9.54 -1.53
C GLN A 15 6.05 8.32 -2.15
N MET A 16 5.61 7.88 -3.30
CA MET A 16 6.25 6.77 -3.98
C MET A 16 7.70 7.09 -4.36
N ARG A 17 7.94 8.31 -4.78
CA ARG A 17 9.31 8.72 -5.12
C ARG A 17 10.20 8.67 -3.89
N LEU A 18 9.71 9.12 -2.75
CA LEU A 18 10.47 9.05 -1.51
C LEU A 18 10.77 7.61 -1.11
N ILE A 19 9.79 6.74 -1.28
CA ILE A 19 9.97 5.31 -0.99
C ILE A 19 11.02 4.71 -1.91
N GLU A 20 10.97 5.04 -3.19
CA GLU A 20 11.95 4.53 -4.15
C GLU A 20 13.36 4.96 -3.79
N GLU A 21 13.52 6.23 -3.40
CA GLU A 21 14.82 6.74 -3.01
C GLU A 21 15.32 6.04 -1.74
N SER A 22 14.43 5.84 -0.78
CA SER A 22 14.78 5.15 0.46
C SER A 22 15.17 3.70 0.20
N ALA A 23 14.45 3.05 -0.71
CA ALA A 23 14.70 1.65 -1.03
C ALA A 23 16.10 1.43 -1.59
N GLN A 24 16.64 2.42 -2.29
CA GLN A 24 17.98 2.30 -2.85
C GLN A 24 19.05 2.19 -1.78
N GLN A 25 18.75 2.66 -0.57
CA GLN A 25 19.71 2.63 0.53
C GLN A 25 19.45 1.51 1.53
N MET A 26 18.41 0.73 1.30
CA MET A 26 18.06 -0.35 2.21
C MET A 26 18.81 -1.62 1.86
N SER A 27 19.09 -2.41 2.90
CA SER A 27 19.63 -3.74 2.69
C SER A 27 18.54 -4.65 2.16
N ARG A 28 18.96 -5.78 1.62
CA ARG A 28 18.01 -6.78 1.13
C ARG A 28 17.08 -7.26 2.24
N GLU A 29 17.65 -7.47 3.42
CA GLU A 29 16.86 -7.94 4.56
C GLU A 29 15.83 -6.91 4.98
N GLN A 30 16.20 -5.63 5.00
CA GLN A 30 15.28 -4.58 5.33
C GLN A 30 14.13 -4.49 4.32
N MET A 31 14.45 -4.64 3.05
CA MET A 31 13.43 -4.62 2.02
C MET A 31 12.47 -5.79 2.16
N GLN A 32 12.99 -6.96 2.50
CA GLN A 32 12.14 -8.13 2.71
C GLN A 32 11.18 -7.93 3.87
N GLU A 33 11.67 -7.39 4.97
CA GLU A 33 10.83 -7.13 6.13
C GLU A 33 9.72 -6.14 5.80
N ILE A 34 10.07 -5.07 5.09
CA ILE A 34 9.09 -4.05 4.72
C ILE A 34 8.06 -4.64 3.77
N LEU A 35 8.51 -5.45 2.82
CA LEU A 35 7.59 -6.07 1.89
C LEU A 35 6.57 -6.96 2.60
N VAL A 36 7.04 -7.75 3.57
CA VAL A 36 6.15 -8.60 4.35
C VAL A 36 5.15 -7.76 5.14
N GLN A 37 5.61 -6.67 5.76
CA GLN A 37 4.74 -5.80 6.51
C GLN A 37 3.69 -5.14 5.63
N ILE A 38 4.08 -4.69 4.44
CA ILE A 38 3.14 -4.08 3.50
C ILE A 38 2.08 -5.10 3.08
N ALA A 39 2.50 -6.32 2.80
CA ALA A 39 1.56 -7.37 2.42
C ALA A 39 0.57 -7.64 3.55
N ARG A 40 1.07 -7.70 4.78
CA ARG A 40 0.21 -7.93 5.94
C ARG A 40 -0.78 -6.79 6.13
N GLN A 41 -0.30 -5.55 6.02
CA GLN A 41 -1.18 -4.39 6.17
C GLN A 41 -2.25 -4.36 5.09
N SER A 42 -1.90 -4.74 3.87
CA SER A 42 -2.87 -4.78 2.78
C SER A 42 -3.96 -5.81 3.08
N MET A 43 -3.58 -6.96 3.59
CA MET A 43 -4.55 -7.99 3.95
C MET A 43 -5.46 -7.54 5.09
N VAL A 44 -4.87 -6.88 6.10
CA VAL A 44 -5.66 -6.37 7.21
C VAL A 44 -6.65 -5.32 6.73
N LYS A 45 -6.21 -4.41 5.87
CA LYS A 45 -7.10 -3.39 5.31
C LYS A 45 -8.25 -4.03 4.55
N ASP A 46 -7.96 -5.05 3.76
CA ASP A 46 -9.00 -5.77 3.02
C ASP A 46 -10.01 -6.40 3.95
N ASN A 47 -9.53 -7.00 5.03
CA ASN A 47 -10.41 -7.63 6.01
C ASN A 47 -11.31 -6.61 6.69
N VAL A 48 -10.75 -5.45 7.06
CA VAL A 48 -11.52 -4.38 7.69
C VAL A 48 -12.61 -3.88 6.74
N ILE A 49 -12.25 -3.65 5.48
CA ILE A 49 -13.22 -3.19 4.48
C ILE A 49 -14.34 -4.22 4.34
N ARG A 50 -13.99 -5.49 4.30
CA ARG A 50 -14.95 -6.57 4.17
C ARG A 50 -15.94 -6.57 5.34
N GLU A 51 -15.41 -6.38 6.56
CA GLU A 51 -16.26 -6.33 7.74
C GLU A 51 -17.19 -5.13 7.74
N LEU A 52 -16.68 -3.97 7.32
CA LEU A 52 -17.49 -2.77 7.21
C LEU A 52 -18.61 -2.95 6.20
N MET A 53 -18.32 -3.59 5.08
CA MET A 53 -19.33 -3.85 4.08
C MET A 53 -20.40 -4.79 4.58
N LYS A 54 -20.03 -5.80 5.35
CA LYS A 54 -21.01 -6.68 5.96
C LYS A 54 -21.94 -5.91 6.88
N GLY A 55 -21.38 -5.00 7.68
CA GLY A 55 -22.18 -4.18 8.56
C GLY A 55 -23.15 -3.29 7.81
N CYS A 56 -22.73 -2.77 6.65
CA CYS A 56 -23.59 -1.92 5.84
C CYS A 56 -24.73 -2.69 5.19
N LEU A 57 -24.50 -3.97 4.91
CA LEU A 57 -25.50 -4.78 4.21
C LEU A 57 -26.56 -5.37 5.13
N ILE A 58 -26.32 -5.35 6.41
CA ILE A 58 -27.26 -5.81 7.41
C ILE A 58 -28.10 -4.66 7.89
#